data_57d61441d59619ba25ef0dc5141bd665
#
_entry.id   57d61441d59619ba25ef0dc5141bd665
#
_cell.length_a   1.000
_cell.length_b   1.000
_cell.length_c   1.000
_cell.angle_alpha   90.00
_cell.angle_beta   90.00
_cell.angle_gamma   90.00
#
_symmetry.space_group_name_H-M   'P 1'
#
loop_
_entity.id
_entity.type
_entity.pdbx_description
1 polymer ?
#
loop_
_entity_poly.entity_id
_entity_poly.type
_entity_poly.pdbx_seq_one_letter_code
_entity_poly.pdbx_strand_id
1 'polypeptide(L)'
;MDEAAEIITDVTEILGVKLSKNIALTTYIKTHRDLHALVTEAGDIYFVKDIKRPRMLNQLVRMVIKSTGWSPKVRQITEAVYQSFKGSITAKTADETWSPVTPNMGVEELIVRAITQGVSDIHLHVWQESFIEGGSLTHDSQKNASSSWIRFRKHQILISAARISYEGAYNIYRAAFTGELYGSTNIDDRKGNDASFQYHHKGQSYLVRLASLPEARGTSMTFRIRNAHDRIELSDCGYSDKQLKIISRFTTKTSGLLVIGGPTNSGKSTTLTALLADMSDRAILSYEDPVEVLLPNVTHIQMRRDGPDAEQGIRELMIQTMRMDPDVINSGELRDELMMSFTKEKATEGKLTTGTIHCGRVIMCLNRLLQLGMTVEEMGAPDTLLGIVAQKLIPVTCQYCALSQHPQPETHKHYITHIGGEIKYRNMRGCKHCDNTGVSGQMVVSEVLAINQAIRNLIMQKDWGGIIDYYWENDIDTLHIDAYKKVIKGILDPQIVERGIDRFESENLRHYWRTDSKTTSPKTFSMV
;
A
#
# COMPACT_ATOMS: atom_id res chain seq x y z
N MET A 1 31.12 -18.75 -25.59
CA MET A 1 30.71 -17.31 -25.60
C MET A 1 30.90 -16.83 -27.02
N ASP A 2 29.95 -17.09 -27.89
CA ASP A 2 29.85 -16.50 -29.22
C ASP A 2 28.44 -16.75 -29.74
N GLU A 3 27.45 -16.14 -29.10
CA GLU A 3 26.25 -15.74 -29.80
C GLU A 3 26.52 -14.30 -30.22
N ALA A 4 26.60 -14.10 -31.52
CA ALA A 4 26.75 -12.78 -32.13
C ALA A 4 25.61 -11.90 -31.61
N ALA A 5 25.91 -11.00 -30.67
CA ALA A 5 24.93 -10.11 -30.08
C ALA A 5 24.31 -9.30 -31.22
N GLU A 6 23.03 -9.53 -31.46
CA GLU A 6 22.24 -8.82 -32.45
C GLU A 6 22.34 -7.31 -32.21
N ILE A 7 22.92 -6.59 -33.17
CA ILE A 7 23.13 -5.15 -33.05
C ILE A 7 21.83 -4.46 -33.48
N ILE A 8 21.22 -3.71 -32.57
CA ILE A 8 20.05 -2.91 -32.87
C ILE A 8 20.44 -1.76 -33.79
N THR A 9 19.91 -1.76 -34.99
CA THR A 9 20.16 -0.76 -36.04
C THR A 9 19.01 0.21 -36.23
N ASP A 10 17.81 -0.13 -35.72
CA ASP A 10 16.61 0.69 -35.81
C ASP A 10 16.21 1.25 -34.44
N VAL A 11 15.99 2.55 -34.37
CA VAL A 11 15.57 3.25 -33.16
C VAL A 11 14.17 2.82 -32.71
N THR A 12 13.32 2.33 -33.64
CA THR A 12 11.97 1.86 -33.32
C THR A 12 11.94 0.66 -32.38
N GLU A 13 13.00 -0.16 -32.37
CA GLU A 13 13.13 -1.30 -31.45
C GLU A 13 13.31 -0.89 -29.97
N ILE A 14 13.74 0.35 -29.75
CA ILE A 14 13.93 0.90 -28.40
C ILE A 14 13.02 2.10 -28.12
N LEU A 15 12.09 2.43 -29.04
CA LEU A 15 11.06 3.45 -28.82
C LEU A 15 10.13 3.02 -27.67
N GLY A 16 9.96 3.93 -26.69
CA GLY A 16 9.14 3.67 -25.50
C GLY A 16 9.93 3.15 -24.28
N VAL A 17 11.21 2.85 -24.44
CA VAL A 17 12.10 2.49 -23.32
C VAL A 17 12.37 3.73 -22.48
N LYS A 18 12.11 3.63 -21.18
CA LYS A 18 12.39 4.70 -20.21
C LYS A 18 13.79 4.55 -19.62
N LEU A 19 14.54 5.64 -19.55
CA LEU A 19 15.87 5.64 -18.92
C LEU A 19 15.81 5.60 -17.41
N SER A 20 16.83 4.96 -16.82
CA SER A 20 16.99 4.89 -15.37
C SER A 20 17.17 6.29 -14.78
N LYS A 21 16.40 6.55 -13.70
CA LYS A 21 16.50 7.76 -12.89
C LYS A 21 17.41 7.58 -11.66
N ASN A 22 18.07 6.44 -11.53
CA ASN A 22 19.00 6.20 -10.45
C ASN A 22 20.19 7.17 -10.54
N ILE A 23 20.33 8.02 -9.52
CA ILE A 23 21.32 9.10 -9.49
C ILE A 23 22.75 8.56 -9.64
N ALA A 24 23.07 7.44 -8.99
CA ALA A 24 24.41 6.85 -9.06
C ALA A 24 24.73 6.35 -10.48
N LEU A 25 23.77 5.70 -11.15
CA LEU A 25 23.93 5.20 -12.52
C LEU A 25 24.03 6.34 -13.54
N THR A 26 23.14 7.34 -13.42
CA THR A 26 23.13 8.50 -14.32
C THR A 26 24.39 9.37 -14.13
N THR A 27 24.86 9.53 -12.89
CA THR A 27 26.11 10.25 -12.60
C THR A 27 27.31 9.50 -13.17
N TYR A 28 27.35 8.16 -13.00
CA TYR A 28 28.43 7.35 -13.57
C TYR A 28 28.51 7.50 -15.10
N ILE A 29 27.37 7.41 -15.80
CA ILE A 29 27.31 7.60 -17.26
C ILE A 29 27.72 9.02 -17.66
N LYS A 30 27.28 10.05 -16.94
CA LYS A 30 27.65 11.45 -17.20
C LYS A 30 29.14 11.72 -16.98
N THR A 31 29.76 11.09 -16.00
CA THR A 31 31.18 11.21 -15.69
C THR A 31 32.06 10.49 -16.75
N HIS A 32 31.53 9.40 -17.31
CA HIS A 32 32.22 8.58 -18.29
C HIS A 32 31.57 8.72 -19.68
N ARG A 33 31.59 9.94 -20.22
CA ARG A 33 30.90 10.29 -21.50
C ARG A 33 31.33 9.43 -22.68
N ASP A 34 32.57 8.93 -22.66
CA ASP A 34 33.11 8.05 -23.71
C ASP A 34 32.49 6.63 -23.70
N LEU A 35 31.66 6.33 -22.68
CA LEU A 35 31.02 5.02 -22.57
C LEU A 35 29.87 4.84 -23.56
N HIS A 36 29.27 5.92 -24.06
CA HIS A 36 28.11 5.93 -24.97
C HIS A 36 27.09 4.83 -24.61
N ALA A 37 26.68 4.80 -23.36
CA ALA A 37 25.76 3.81 -22.84
C ALA A 37 24.48 4.46 -22.28
N LEU A 38 23.38 3.70 -22.35
CA LEU A 38 22.08 4.05 -21.78
C LEU A 38 21.66 2.96 -20.81
N VAL A 39 21.08 3.32 -19.67
CA VAL A 39 20.49 2.37 -18.72
C VAL A 39 19.01 2.66 -18.59
N THR A 40 18.17 1.63 -18.75
CA THR A 40 16.71 1.78 -18.66
C THR A 40 16.22 1.74 -17.22
N GLU A 41 14.98 2.15 -16.97
CA GLU A 41 14.32 1.96 -15.67
C GLU A 41 14.21 0.48 -15.29
N ALA A 42 14.12 -0.41 -16.28
CA ALA A 42 14.13 -1.86 -16.09
C ALA A 42 15.54 -2.43 -15.80
N GLY A 43 16.58 -1.60 -15.87
CA GLY A 43 17.97 -2.01 -15.65
C GLY A 43 18.69 -2.56 -16.87
N ASP A 44 18.09 -2.58 -18.07
CA ASP A 44 18.78 -2.99 -19.29
C ASP A 44 19.81 -1.95 -19.72
N ILE A 45 20.92 -2.41 -20.32
CA ILE A 45 22.02 -1.56 -20.76
C ILE A 45 22.11 -1.64 -22.28
N TYR A 46 22.05 -0.49 -22.95
CA TYR A 46 22.34 -0.32 -24.36
C TYR A 46 23.65 0.43 -24.51
N PHE A 47 24.55 -0.04 -25.36
CA PHE A 47 25.85 0.59 -25.56
C PHE A 47 26.28 0.57 -27.03
N VAL A 48 27.11 1.54 -27.44
CA VAL A 48 27.63 1.60 -28.80
C VAL A 48 28.79 0.63 -28.98
N LYS A 49 28.88 -0.03 -30.12
CA LYS A 49 29.79 -1.15 -30.42
C LYS A 49 31.27 -0.87 -30.14
N ASP A 50 31.74 0.35 -30.36
CA ASP A 50 33.17 0.68 -30.25
C ASP A 50 33.56 1.20 -28.85
N ILE A 51 33.33 0.38 -27.84
CA ILE A 51 33.76 0.75 -26.48
C ILE A 51 35.27 0.64 -26.36
N LYS A 52 35.94 1.77 -26.24
CA LYS A 52 37.38 1.85 -25.96
C LYS A 52 37.76 1.35 -24.58
N ARG A 53 36.80 1.13 -23.67
CA ARG A 53 37.04 0.79 -22.25
C ARG A 53 36.04 -0.24 -21.70
N PRO A 54 36.20 -1.54 -21.99
CA PRO A 54 35.29 -2.60 -21.53
C PRO A 54 35.18 -2.70 -20.00
N ARG A 55 36.21 -2.30 -19.26
CA ARG A 55 36.18 -2.28 -17.78
C ARG A 55 35.10 -1.34 -17.23
N MET A 56 34.81 -0.24 -17.91
CA MET A 56 33.75 0.71 -17.49
C MET A 56 32.35 0.14 -17.70
N LEU A 57 32.12 -0.59 -18.79
CA LEU A 57 30.85 -1.28 -19.00
C LEU A 57 30.62 -2.33 -17.94
N ASN A 58 31.62 -3.13 -17.60
CA ASN A 58 31.53 -4.13 -16.54
C ASN A 58 31.26 -3.49 -15.16
N GLN A 59 31.81 -2.32 -14.90
CA GLN A 59 31.50 -1.59 -13.68
C GLN A 59 30.07 -1.06 -13.67
N LEU A 60 29.57 -0.54 -14.81
CA LEU A 60 28.17 -0.15 -14.96
C LEU A 60 27.22 -1.33 -14.74
N VAL A 61 27.52 -2.50 -15.32
CA VAL A 61 26.75 -3.75 -15.09
C VAL A 61 26.68 -4.08 -13.60
N ARG A 62 27.80 -4.05 -12.87
CA ARG A 62 27.82 -4.29 -11.41
C ARG A 62 27.00 -3.27 -10.64
N MET A 63 27.04 -2.00 -11.02
CA MET A 63 26.24 -0.95 -10.41
C MET A 63 24.75 -1.17 -10.66
N VAL A 64 24.36 -1.59 -11.86
CA VAL A 64 22.97 -1.93 -12.17
C VAL A 64 22.51 -3.12 -11.34
N ILE A 65 23.28 -4.20 -11.27
CA ILE A 65 22.97 -5.37 -10.42
C ILE A 65 22.79 -4.93 -8.97
N LYS A 66 23.68 -4.12 -8.44
CA LYS A 66 23.60 -3.63 -7.05
C LYS A 66 22.37 -2.76 -6.80
N SER A 67 21.93 -1.98 -7.79
CA SER A 67 20.80 -1.04 -7.63
C SER A 67 19.44 -1.68 -7.88
N THR A 68 19.37 -2.67 -8.78
CA THR A 68 18.12 -3.31 -9.20
C THR A 68 17.94 -4.71 -8.62
N GLY A 69 19.03 -5.35 -8.22
CA GLY A 69 19.04 -6.77 -7.85
C GLY A 69 19.04 -7.75 -9.04
N TRP A 70 19.07 -7.24 -10.29
CA TRP A 70 18.89 -8.03 -11.51
C TRP A 70 20.10 -7.94 -12.43
N SER A 71 20.39 -9.02 -13.14
CA SER A 71 21.38 -8.99 -14.22
C SER A 71 20.79 -8.26 -15.43
N PRO A 72 21.43 -7.16 -15.91
CA PRO A 72 20.94 -6.44 -17.06
C PRO A 72 21.05 -7.25 -18.34
N LYS A 73 20.09 -7.07 -19.27
CA LYS A 73 20.32 -7.41 -20.67
C LYS A 73 21.24 -6.33 -21.25
N VAL A 74 22.38 -6.75 -21.76
CA VAL A 74 23.36 -5.84 -22.35
C VAL A 74 23.27 -6.01 -23.85
N ARG A 75 22.86 -4.95 -24.57
CA ARG A 75 22.64 -4.97 -26.02
C ARG A 75 23.49 -3.93 -26.72
N GLN A 76 23.98 -4.24 -27.88
CA GLN A 76 24.71 -3.30 -28.73
C GLN A 76 23.73 -2.47 -29.58
N ILE A 77 24.04 -1.20 -29.74
CA ILE A 77 23.32 -0.28 -30.62
C ILE A 77 24.32 0.47 -31.51
N THR A 78 23.86 0.99 -32.64
CA THR A 78 24.70 1.85 -33.48
C THR A 78 24.79 3.26 -32.88
N GLU A 79 25.84 4.00 -33.24
CA GLU A 79 25.99 5.42 -32.84
C GLU A 79 24.79 6.26 -33.32
N ALA A 80 24.28 5.99 -34.52
CA ALA A 80 23.08 6.66 -35.06
C ALA A 80 21.85 6.44 -34.17
N VAL A 81 21.62 5.19 -33.73
CA VAL A 81 20.53 4.85 -32.79
C VAL A 81 20.76 5.52 -31.45
N TYR A 82 21.98 5.53 -30.94
CA TYR A 82 22.32 6.21 -29.69
C TYR A 82 22.04 7.71 -29.74
N GLN A 83 22.46 8.39 -30.81
CA GLN A 83 22.25 9.84 -31.01
C GLN A 83 20.77 10.16 -31.25
N SER A 84 20.07 9.36 -32.07
CA SER A 84 18.62 9.51 -32.28
C SER A 84 17.84 9.31 -30.99
N PHE A 85 18.21 8.32 -30.20
CA PHE A 85 17.57 8.06 -28.91
C PHE A 85 17.91 9.17 -27.90
N LYS A 86 19.15 9.63 -27.85
CA LYS A 86 19.58 10.78 -27.05
C LYS A 86 18.89 12.07 -27.48
N GLY A 87 18.75 12.30 -28.80
CA GLY A 87 17.97 13.40 -29.38
C GLY A 87 16.48 13.31 -29.04
N SER A 88 15.90 12.12 -29.14
CA SER A 88 14.50 11.88 -28.75
C SER A 88 14.27 11.96 -27.22
N ILE A 89 15.31 11.70 -26.44
CA ILE A 89 15.32 11.91 -24.99
C ILE A 89 15.44 13.40 -24.69
N THR A 90 16.29 14.14 -25.36
CA THR A 90 16.35 15.61 -25.22
C THR A 90 15.07 16.28 -25.74
N ALA A 91 14.36 15.67 -26.70
CA ALA A 91 13.03 16.08 -27.13
C ALA A 91 11.89 15.54 -26.25
N LYS A 92 12.06 14.36 -25.57
CA LYS A 92 11.11 13.76 -24.63
C LYS A 92 11.48 13.91 -23.16
N THR A 93 12.70 14.31 -22.82
CA THR A 93 13.13 14.86 -21.52
C THR A 93 13.04 16.40 -21.48
N ALA A 94 12.51 17.03 -22.51
CA ALA A 94 11.51 18.02 -22.22
C ALA A 94 10.46 17.25 -21.42
N ASP A 95 10.72 17.10 -20.10
CA ASP A 95 9.73 16.74 -19.12
C ASP A 95 8.40 17.18 -19.69
N GLU A 96 7.40 16.30 -19.70
CA GLU A 96 6.03 16.79 -19.78
C GLU A 96 5.90 17.72 -18.59
N THR A 97 6.37 18.96 -18.76
CA THR A 97 6.12 20.07 -17.87
C THR A 97 4.64 20.31 -18.04
N TRP A 98 3.89 19.56 -17.25
CA TRP A 98 2.46 19.75 -17.20
C TRP A 98 2.22 21.17 -16.67
N SER A 99 1.65 22.01 -17.51
CA SER A 99 1.31 23.38 -17.18
C SER A 99 -0.19 23.51 -17.32
N PRO A 100 -0.94 23.45 -16.20
CA PRO A 100 -2.39 23.63 -16.24
C PRO A 100 -2.72 25.03 -16.75
N VAL A 101 -3.72 25.13 -17.59
CA VAL A 101 -4.19 26.43 -18.14
C VAL A 101 -4.74 27.31 -17.01
N THR A 102 -5.41 26.69 -16.03
CA THR A 102 -5.85 27.35 -14.79
C THR A 102 -5.58 26.42 -13.59
N PRO A 103 -5.45 26.97 -12.37
CA PRO A 103 -5.21 26.17 -11.16
C PRO A 103 -6.29 25.11 -10.92
N ASN A 104 -7.56 25.45 -11.10
CA ASN A 104 -8.69 24.52 -10.90
C ASN A 104 -8.68 23.39 -11.94
N MET A 105 -8.44 23.70 -13.23
CA MET A 105 -8.23 22.66 -14.25
C MET A 105 -7.09 21.73 -13.86
N GLY A 106 -6.05 22.26 -13.23
CA GLY A 106 -4.93 21.46 -12.77
C GLY A 106 -5.30 20.43 -11.71
N VAL A 107 -6.13 20.78 -10.75
CA VAL A 107 -6.62 19.86 -9.71
C VAL A 107 -7.54 18.81 -10.32
N GLU A 108 -8.50 19.21 -11.13
CA GLU A 108 -9.44 18.31 -11.79
C GLU A 108 -8.74 17.32 -12.71
N GLU A 109 -7.81 17.79 -13.54
CA GLU A 109 -7.05 16.94 -14.45
C GLU A 109 -6.23 15.90 -13.69
N LEU A 110 -5.60 16.28 -12.56
CA LEU A 110 -4.88 15.35 -11.71
C LEU A 110 -5.79 14.26 -11.15
N ILE A 111 -6.97 14.64 -10.66
CA ILE A 111 -7.96 13.69 -10.12
C ILE A 111 -8.45 12.76 -11.22
N VAL A 112 -8.86 13.28 -12.37
CA VAL A 112 -9.33 12.48 -13.51
C VAL A 112 -8.24 11.53 -14.01
N ARG A 113 -7.00 12.01 -14.10
CA ARG A 113 -5.85 11.19 -14.51
C ARG A 113 -5.59 10.06 -13.51
N ALA A 114 -5.66 10.36 -12.22
CA ALA A 114 -5.50 9.36 -11.17
C ALA A 114 -6.62 8.31 -11.20
N ILE A 115 -7.87 8.73 -11.31
CA ILE A 115 -9.04 7.85 -11.44
C ILE A 115 -8.89 6.92 -12.66
N THR A 116 -8.58 7.49 -13.82
CA THR A 116 -8.46 6.73 -15.08
C THR A 116 -7.33 5.69 -15.02
N GLN A 117 -6.26 5.98 -14.27
CA GLN A 117 -5.11 5.07 -14.11
C GLN A 117 -5.24 4.13 -12.91
N GLY A 118 -6.31 4.20 -12.13
CA GLY A 118 -6.49 3.39 -10.91
C GLY A 118 -5.46 3.71 -9.82
N VAL A 119 -5.15 5.00 -9.66
CA VAL A 119 -4.20 5.52 -8.67
C VAL A 119 -4.92 5.77 -7.35
N SER A 120 -4.37 5.31 -6.24
CA SER A 120 -4.93 5.52 -4.90
C SER A 120 -4.52 6.84 -4.27
N ASP A 121 -3.28 7.28 -4.50
CA ASP A 121 -2.77 8.53 -3.91
C ASP A 121 -1.92 9.30 -4.93
N ILE A 122 -2.11 10.64 -4.94
CA ILE A 122 -1.26 11.58 -5.67
C ILE A 122 -0.39 12.28 -4.64
N HIS A 123 0.91 12.26 -4.83
CA HIS A 123 1.85 13.04 -4.02
C HIS A 123 2.37 14.21 -4.84
N LEU A 124 2.08 15.43 -4.41
CA LEU A 124 2.56 16.67 -4.99
C LEU A 124 3.59 17.30 -4.05
N HIS A 125 4.80 17.53 -4.54
CA HIS A 125 5.83 18.28 -3.85
C HIS A 125 5.97 19.67 -4.46
N VAL A 126 5.65 20.68 -3.68
CA VAL A 126 5.72 22.10 -4.04
C VAL A 126 7.04 22.66 -3.49
N TRP A 127 8.09 22.60 -4.28
CA TRP A 127 9.43 22.99 -3.84
C TRP A 127 9.88 24.30 -4.44
N GLN A 128 10.35 25.22 -3.57
CA GLN A 128 11.07 26.41 -3.98
C GLN A 128 12.51 26.08 -4.34
N GLU A 129 13.00 26.67 -5.42
CA GLU A 129 14.39 26.53 -5.84
C GLU A 129 15.33 27.41 -5.04
N SER A 130 15.66 27.07 -3.83
CA SER A 130 16.70 27.78 -3.07
C SER A 130 17.95 26.97 -2.80
N PHE A 131 18.06 25.76 -3.34
CA PHE A 131 19.22 24.88 -3.18
C PHE A 131 19.89 24.62 -4.52
N ILE A 132 20.84 25.47 -4.89
CA ILE A 132 21.77 25.20 -5.98
C ILE A 132 23.14 24.91 -5.38
N GLU A 133 23.64 23.72 -5.68
CA GLU A 133 25.05 23.42 -5.48
C GLU A 133 25.88 24.36 -6.34
N GLY A 134 26.57 25.31 -5.68
CA GLY A 134 27.82 25.94 -6.18
C GLY A 134 27.69 26.83 -7.42
N GLY A 135 26.77 27.78 -7.48
CA GLY A 135 26.78 28.75 -8.58
C GLY A 135 25.83 29.93 -8.37
N SER A 136 26.31 31.14 -8.70
CA SER A 136 25.53 32.36 -8.69
C SER A 136 24.36 32.27 -9.69
N LEU A 137 23.12 32.37 -9.20
CA LEU A 137 21.94 32.43 -10.02
C LEU A 137 21.78 33.80 -10.67
N THR A 138 21.60 33.82 -11.98
CA THR A 138 21.01 34.95 -12.66
C THR A 138 19.47 34.84 -12.59
N HIS A 139 18.81 35.96 -12.37
CA HIS A 139 17.35 36.07 -12.15
C HIS A 139 16.45 35.47 -13.25
N ASP A 140 16.99 35.20 -14.44
CA ASP A 140 16.28 34.66 -15.60
C ASP A 140 16.31 33.12 -15.68
N SER A 141 17.26 32.45 -15.03
CA SER A 141 17.31 30.98 -14.97
C SER A 141 16.35 30.38 -13.94
N GLN A 142 15.78 31.20 -13.05
CA GLN A 142 14.84 30.78 -12.00
C GLN A 142 13.43 30.46 -12.52
N LYS A 143 13.03 31.00 -13.68
CA LYS A 143 11.64 30.86 -14.18
C LYS A 143 11.33 29.54 -14.88
N ASN A 144 12.31 28.73 -15.25
CA ASN A 144 12.13 27.56 -16.11
C ASN A 144 12.57 26.22 -15.51
N ALA A 145 13.09 26.19 -14.30
CA ALA A 145 13.49 24.91 -13.70
C ALA A 145 12.30 24.26 -12.97
N SER A 146 11.94 23.06 -13.39
CA SER A 146 10.86 22.26 -12.81
C SER A 146 11.34 21.61 -11.51
N SER A 147 11.26 22.32 -10.39
CA SER A 147 11.70 21.83 -9.08
C SER A 147 10.66 20.93 -8.42
N SER A 148 9.40 21.20 -8.69
CA SER A 148 8.27 20.48 -8.14
C SER A 148 7.95 19.21 -8.93
N TRP A 149 7.33 18.23 -8.30
CA TRP A 149 7.03 16.97 -8.95
C TRP A 149 5.79 16.30 -8.41
N ILE A 150 5.18 15.45 -9.27
CA ILE A 150 4.00 14.66 -8.99
C ILE A 150 4.39 13.19 -9.04
N ARG A 151 3.98 12.43 -8.02
CA ARG A 151 4.09 10.98 -7.99
C ARG A 151 2.74 10.36 -7.75
N PHE A 152 2.49 9.23 -8.37
CA PHE A 152 1.30 8.43 -8.19
C PHE A 152 1.60 7.18 -7.39
N ARG A 153 0.72 6.80 -6.48
CA ARG A 153 0.77 5.51 -5.80
C ARG A 153 -0.28 4.59 -6.40
N LYS A 154 0.16 3.47 -6.94
CA LYS A 154 -0.69 2.43 -7.48
C LYS A 154 -0.25 1.07 -6.92
N HIS A 155 -1.17 0.28 -6.37
CA HIS A 155 -0.87 -1.01 -5.74
C HIS A 155 0.31 -0.94 -4.75
N GLN A 156 0.34 0.09 -3.89
CA GLN A 156 1.41 0.43 -2.95
C GLN A 156 2.76 0.85 -3.60
N ILE A 157 2.86 0.83 -4.91
CA ILE A 157 4.07 1.26 -5.62
C ILE A 157 3.97 2.75 -5.95
N LEU A 158 5.06 3.47 -5.63
CA LEU A 158 5.17 4.89 -5.94
C LEU A 158 5.88 5.06 -7.29
N ILE A 159 5.19 5.67 -8.25
CA ILE A 159 5.69 5.92 -9.61
C ILE A 159 5.78 7.43 -9.88
N SER A 160 6.77 7.87 -10.64
CA SER A 160 6.85 9.26 -11.09
C SER A 160 5.81 9.51 -12.18
N ALA A 161 5.03 10.60 -12.05
CA ALA A 161 3.99 10.96 -13.00
C ALA A 161 4.35 12.17 -13.86
N ALA A 162 4.83 13.26 -13.24
CA ALA A 162 5.20 14.48 -13.96
C ALA A 162 6.18 15.36 -13.16
N ARG A 163 6.85 16.24 -13.87
CA ARG A 163 7.53 17.42 -13.31
C ARG A 163 6.66 18.65 -13.58
N ILE A 164 6.70 19.61 -12.69
CA ILE A 164 5.90 20.83 -12.78
C ILE A 164 6.71 22.01 -12.21
N SER A 165 6.48 23.22 -12.74
CA SER A 165 7.08 24.42 -12.18
C SER A 165 6.59 24.67 -10.74
N TYR A 166 7.39 25.36 -9.95
CA TYR A 166 6.98 25.76 -8.59
C TYR A 166 5.66 26.53 -8.62
N GLU A 167 5.52 27.51 -9.51
CA GLU A 167 4.32 28.32 -9.63
C GLU A 167 3.08 27.47 -9.96
N GLY A 168 3.21 26.53 -10.93
CA GLY A 168 2.13 25.61 -11.27
C GLY A 168 1.74 24.69 -10.10
N ALA A 169 2.73 24.15 -9.39
CA ALA A 169 2.50 23.31 -8.21
C ALA A 169 1.85 24.08 -7.06
N TYR A 170 2.31 25.30 -6.80
CA TYR A 170 1.77 26.16 -5.75
C TYR A 170 0.34 26.59 -6.05
N ASN A 171 0.03 26.90 -7.32
CA ASN A 171 -1.33 27.23 -7.75
C ASN A 171 -2.28 26.04 -7.55
N ILE A 172 -1.85 24.81 -7.88
CA ILE A 172 -2.64 23.59 -7.61
C ILE A 172 -2.84 23.40 -6.11
N TYR A 173 -1.79 23.55 -5.31
CA TYR A 173 -1.87 23.46 -3.85
C TYR A 173 -2.91 24.43 -3.28
N ARG A 174 -2.86 25.69 -3.67
CA ARG A 174 -3.83 26.68 -3.22
C ARG A 174 -5.24 26.38 -3.72
N ALA A 175 -5.43 26.10 -5.01
CA ALA A 175 -6.72 25.79 -5.58
C ALA A 175 -7.39 24.59 -4.91
N ALA A 176 -6.60 23.58 -4.53
CA ALA A 176 -7.10 22.39 -3.86
C ALA A 176 -7.74 22.66 -2.48
N PHE A 177 -7.33 23.73 -1.78
CA PHE A 177 -7.88 24.07 -0.47
C PHE A 177 -8.82 25.29 -0.50
N THR A 178 -8.76 26.16 -1.51
CA THR A 178 -9.52 27.43 -1.55
C THR A 178 -10.61 27.47 -2.63
N GLY A 179 -10.73 26.44 -3.46
CA GLY A 179 -11.66 26.41 -4.58
C GLY A 179 -13.13 26.34 -4.14
N GLU A 180 -14.05 26.83 -5.00
CA GLU A 180 -15.51 26.71 -4.83
C GLU A 180 -15.98 25.26 -4.66
N LEU A 181 -15.17 24.28 -5.11
CA LEU A 181 -15.44 22.85 -5.03
C LEU A 181 -15.35 22.28 -3.60
N TYR A 182 -14.62 22.94 -2.66
CA TYR A 182 -14.16 22.24 -1.44
C TYR A 182 -14.45 22.99 -0.12
N GLY A 183 -15.11 24.12 -0.18
CA GLY A 183 -15.39 24.96 0.98
C GLY A 183 -14.20 25.84 1.39
N SER A 184 -14.48 26.95 2.06
CA SER A 184 -13.48 27.93 2.49
C SER A 184 -12.65 27.39 3.66
N THR A 185 -11.57 26.72 3.39
CA THR A 185 -10.53 26.47 4.39
C THR A 185 -9.48 27.57 4.29
N ASN A 186 -9.23 28.28 5.38
CA ASN A 186 -8.09 29.21 5.45
C ASN A 186 -6.81 28.38 5.41
N ILE A 187 -6.03 28.52 4.35
CA ILE A 187 -4.73 27.86 4.24
C ILE A 187 -3.76 28.53 5.21
N ASP A 188 -3.17 27.73 6.08
CA ASP A 188 -2.02 28.13 6.89
C ASP A 188 -0.77 27.41 6.36
N ASP A 189 0.07 28.13 5.63
CA ASP A 189 1.31 27.58 5.05
C ASP A 189 2.35 27.16 6.13
N ARG A 190 2.11 27.52 7.40
CA ARG A 190 2.97 27.15 8.53
C ARG A 190 2.52 25.91 9.28
N LYS A 191 1.32 25.44 8.98
CA LYS A 191 0.71 24.26 9.59
C LYS A 191 0.26 23.26 8.53
N GLY A 192 -0.09 22.07 8.96
CA GLY A 192 -0.76 21.11 8.10
C GLY A 192 -2.19 21.57 7.79
N ASN A 193 -2.63 21.33 6.57
CA ASN A 193 -4.00 21.55 6.14
C ASN A 193 -4.62 20.23 5.72
N ASP A 194 -5.88 20.03 6.08
CA ASP A 194 -6.70 18.88 5.74
C ASP A 194 -8.02 19.33 5.10
N ALA A 195 -8.47 18.62 4.07
CA ALA A 195 -9.79 18.81 3.48
C ALA A 195 -10.30 17.48 2.89
N SER A 196 -11.61 17.35 2.74
CA SER A 196 -12.23 16.23 2.06
C SER A 196 -13.46 16.66 1.29
N PHE A 197 -13.68 16.07 0.11
CA PHE A 197 -14.82 16.37 -0.75
C PHE A 197 -15.20 15.17 -1.62
N GLN A 198 -16.43 15.19 -2.14
CA GLN A 198 -16.87 14.25 -3.16
C GLN A 198 -16.60 14.80 -4.56
N TYR A 199 -16.08 13.95 -5.42
CA TYR A 199 -15.83 14.24 -6.82
C TYR A 199 -16.61 13.26 -7.70
N HIS A 200 -17.38 13.78 -8.67
CA HIS A 200 -18.17 12.96 -9.58
C HIS A 200 -17.50 12.87 -10.95
N HIS A 201 -17.23 11.65 -11.41
CA HIS A 201 -16.66 11.42 -12.74
C HIS A 201 -17.35 10.24 -13.42
N LYS A 202 -17.87 10.46 -14.64
CA LYS A 202 -18.55 9.44 -15.47
C LYS A 202 -19.63 8.64 -14.71
N GLY A 203 -20.44 9.32 -13.91
CA GLY A 203 -21.53 8.71 -13.16
C GLY A 203 -21.09 7.96 -11.90
N GLN A 204 -19.82 7.97 -11.56
CA GLN A 204 -19.27 7.43 -10.32
C GLN A 204 -18.87 8.55 -9.35
N SER A 205 -19.04 8.29 -8.06
CA SER A 205 -18.65 9.21 -6.99
C SER A 205 -17.34 8.76 -6.36
N TYR A 206 -16.44 9.70 -6.17
CA TYR A 206 -15.15 9.48 -5.53
C TYR A 206 -15.04 10.35 -4.29
N LEU A 207 -14.50 9.80 -3.23
CA LEU A 207 -14.09 10.60 -2.07
C LEU A 207 -12.62 10.98 -2.23
N VAL A 208 -12.35 12.28 -2.20
CA VAL A 208 -10.99 12.82 -2.28
C VAL A 208 -10.66 13.46 -0.94
N ARG A 209 -9.60 12.96 -0.29
CA ARG A 209 -9.04 13.54 0.93
C ARG A 209 -7.71 14.19 0.60
N LEU A 210 -7.56 15.43 1.05
CA LEU A 210 -6.35 16.23 0.91
C LEU A 210 -5.66 16.33 2.26
N ALA A 211 -4.35 16.22 2.26
CA ALA A 211 -3.53 16.54 3.42
C ALA A 211 -2.25 17.24 2.96
N SER A 212 -1.84 18.30 3.64
CA SER A 212 -0.58 18.97 3.37
C SER A 212 0.23 19.19 4.63
N LEU A 213 1.55 19.20 4.48
CA LEU A 213 2.48 19.51 5.55
C LEU A 213 3.60 20.41 5.00
N PRO A 214 4.00 21.44 5.76
CA PRO A 214 5.19 22.21 5.45
C PRO A 214 6.43 21.31 5.56
N GLU A 215 7.36 21.46 4.63
CA GLU A 215 8.65 20.77 4.62
C GLU A 215 9.80 21.75 4.38
N ALA A 216 11.05 21.33 4.59
CA ALA A 216 12.22 22.20 4.51
C ALA A 216 12.41 22.90 3.14
N ARG A 217 11.85 22.35 2.05
CA ARG A 217 11.94 22.90 0.69
C ARG A 217 10.65 23.58 0.21
N GLY A 218 9.61 23.60 1.03
CA GLY A 218 8.30 24.13 0.66
C GLY A 218 7.15 23.38 1.30
N THR A 219 6.28 22.76 0.52
CA THR A 219 5.10 22.04 1.02
C THR A 219 4.93 20.71 0.30
N SER A 220 4.65 19.67 1.05
CA SER A 220 4.20 18.39 0.50
C SER A 220 2.70 18.25 0.67
N MET A 221 2.02 17.79 -0.38
CA MET A 221 0.58 17.55 -0.41
C MET A 221 0.28 16.15 -0.93
N THR A 222 -0.74 15.53 -0.36
CA THR A 222 -1.25 14.23 -0.82
C THR A 222 -2.74 14.32 -1.08
N PHE A 223 -3.18 13.82 -2.25
CA PHE A 223 -4.58 13.53 -2.55
C PHE A 223 -4.79 12.03 -2.40
N ARG A 224 -5.66 11.61 -1.53
CA ARG A 224 -6.12 10.22 -1.46
C ARG A 224 -7.46 10.13 -2.16
N ILE A 225 -7.56 9.25 -3.16
CA ILE A 225 -8.75 9.10 -4.00
C ILE A 225 -9.30 7.69 -3.78
N ARG A 226 -10.57 7.61 -3.44
CA ARG A 226 -11.31 6.36 -3.29
C ARG A 226 -12.63 6.45 -4.04
N ASN A 227 -13.04 5.38 -4.69
CA ASN A 227 -14.38 5.29 -5.22
C ASN A 227 -15.36 5.13 -4.04
N ALA A 228 -16.35 6.01 -3.93
CA ALA A 228 -17.30 6.02 -2.82
C ALA A 228 -18.25 4.78 -2.82
N HIS A 229 -18.35 4.09 -3.96
CA HIS A 229 -19.19 2.92 -4.14
C HIS A 229 -18.39 1.66 -4.49
N ASP A 230 -17.06 1.70 -4.36
CA ASP A 230 -16.21 0.54 -4.66
C ASP A 230 -16.40 -0.51 -3.57
N ARG A 231 -17.18 -1.51 -3.92
CA ARG A 231 -17.55 -2.60 -3.03
C ARG A 231 -16.78 -3.85 -3.44
N ILE A 232 -15.92 -4.30 -2.56
CA ILE A 232 -15.24 -5.58 -2.67
C ILE A 232 -15.98 -6.57 -1.77
N GLU A 233 -16.34 -7.73 -2.30
CA GLU A 233 -16.91 -8.78 -1.48
C GLU A 233 -15.84 -9.42 -0.59
N LEU A 234 -16.25 -9.93 0.55
CA LEU A 234 -15.31 -10.52 1.52
C LEU A 234 -14.54 -11.71 0.93
N SER A 235 -15.18 -12.47 0.03
CA SER A 235 -14.59 -13.57 -0.75
C SER A 235 -13.40 -13.13 -1.61
N ASP A 236 -13.42 -11.89 -2.11
CA ASP A 236 -12.43 -11.35 -3.03
C ASP A 236 -11.25 -10.65 -2.31
N CYS A 237 -11.37 -10.45 -0.99
CA CYS A 237 -10.34 -9.83 -0.19
C CYS A 237 -9.05 -10.67 -0.09
N GLY A 238 -9.15 -11.99 -0.28
CA GLY A 238 -8.00 -12.92 -0.22
C GLY A 238 -7.88 -13.70 1.08
N TYR A 239 -8.95 -13.76 1.88
CA TYR A 239 -9.06 -14.69 3.01
C TYR A 239 -9.15 -16.14 2.53
N SER A 240 -8.63 -17.08 3.31
CA SER A 240 -8.85 -18.51 3.05
C SER A 240 -10.30 -18.91 3.40
N ASP A 241 -10.78 -20.01 2.81
CA ASP A 241 -12.13 -20.55 3.12
C ASP A 241 -12.34 -20.80 4.62
N LYS A 242 -11.28 -21.24 5.33
CA LYS A 242 -11.31 -21.45 6.78
C LYS A 242 -11.52 -20.12 7.51
N GLN A 243 -10.81 -19.07 7.11
CA GLN A 243 -10.93 -17.75 7.69
C GLN A 243 -12.29 -17.12 7.37
N LEU A 244 -12.79 -17.24 6.12
CA LEU A 244 -14.11 -16.77 5.73
C LEU A 244 -15.22 -17.41 6.55
N LYS A 245 -15.16 -18.74 6.79
CA LYS A 245 -16.12 -19.43 7.66
C LYS A 245 -16.11 -18.92 9.11
N ILE A 246 -14.95 -18.51 9.64
CA ILE A 246 -14.87 -17.92 10.98
C ILE A 246 -15.47 -16.52 10.97
N ILE A 247 -15.09 -15.70 10.00
CA ILE A 247 -15.54 -14.31 9.88
C ILE A 247 -17.06 -14.25 9.68
N SER A 248 -17.63 -15.10 8.81
CA SER A 248 -19.09 -15.15 8.58
C SER A 248 -19.89 -15.53 9.82
N ARG A 249 -19.32 -16.28 10.76
CA ARG A 249 -19.99 -16.58 12.05
C ARG A 249 -20.11 -15.35 12.94
N PHE A 250 -19.23 -14.36 12.80
CA PHE A 250 -19.33 -13.13 13.58
C PHE A 250 -20.52 -12.28 13.10
N THR A 251 -20.79 -12.25 11.79
CA THR A 251 -21.92 -11.48 11.24
C THR A 251 -23.28 -12.05 11.61
N THR A 252 -23.36 -13.32 12.01
CA THR A 252 -24.61 -13.93 12.49
C THR A 252 -24.91 -13.69 13.97
N LYS A 253 -23.94 -13.13 14.71
CA LYS A 253 -24.14 -12.81 16.14
C LYS A 253 -25.02 -11.58 16.32
N THR A 254 -25.73 -11.54 17.44
CA THR A 254 -26.57 -10.40 17.83
C THR A 254 -25.85 -9.46 18.79
N SER A 255 -24.83 -9.93 19.51
CA SER A 255 -24.10 -9.16 20.51
C SER A 255 -22.61 -9.47 20.49
N GLY A 256 -21.82 -8.56 21.04
CA GLY A 256 -20.39 -8.69 21.22
C GLY A 256 -19.57 -7.84 20.26
N LEU A 257 -18.27 -7.77 20.49
CA LEU A 257 -17.32 -6.94 19.76
C LEU A 257 -16.48 -7.77 18.78
N LEU A 258 -16.47 -7.37 17.52
CA LEU A 258 -15.52 -7.83 16.50
C LEU A 258 -14.48 -6.73 16.23
N VAL A 259 -13.20 -7.06 16.36
CA VAL A 259 -12.11 -6.12 16.11
C VAL A 259 -11.35 -6.47 14.83
N ILE A 260 -11.11 -5.47 13.98
CA ILE A 260 -10.28 -5.61 12.78
C ILE A 260 -9.00 -4.82 12.98
N GLY A 261 -7.88 -5.52 13.14
CA GLY A 261 -6.54 -4.97 13.33
C GLY A 261 -5.73 -4.90 12.05
N GLY A 262 -4.85 -3.92 11.97
CA GLY A 262 -3.87 -3.81 10.89
C GLY A 262 -3.24 -2.42 10.81
N PRO A 263 -2.06 -2.28 10.21
CA PRO A 263 -1.44 -0.98 9.99
C PRO A 263 -2.29 -0.10 9.05
N THR A 264 -1.89 1.13 8.86
CA THR A 264 -2.48 2.01 7.85
C THR A 264 -2.37 1.36 6.46
N ASN A 265 -3.41 1.47 5.64
CA ASN A 265 -3.50 0.85 4.31
C ASN A 265 -3.42 -0.69 4.31
N SER A 266 -3.93 -1.34 5.36
CA SER A 266 -4.03 -2.81 5.42
C SER A 266 -5.37 -3.38 4.95
N GLY A 267 -6.30 -2.54 4.47
CA GLY A 267 -7.62 -2.96 3.99
C GLY A 267 -8.66 -3.13 5.10
N LYS A 268 -8.43 -2.63 6.33
CA LYS A 268 -9.40 -2.73 7.45
C LYS A 268 -10.78 -2.17 7.07
N SER A 269 -10.82 -0.95 6.53
CA SER A 269 -12.08 -0.32 6.11
C SER A 269 -12.78 -1.14 5.03
N THR A 270 -12.03 -1.71 4.07
CA THR A 270 -12.59 -2.56 3.01
C THR A 270 -13.23 -3.83 3.59
N THR A 271 -12.52 -4.52 4.49
CA THR A 271 -13.06 -5.71 5.18
C THR A 271 -14.28 -5.36 6.00
N LEU A 272 -14.22 -4.25 6.75
CA LEU A 272 -15.35 -3.80 7.56
C LEU A 272 -16.56 -3.43 6.70
N THR A 273 -16.34 -2.69 5.62
CA THR A 273 -17.39 -2.33 4.65
C THR A 273 -18.05 -3.59 4.05
N ALA A 274 -17.25 -4.60 3.67
CA ALA A 274 -17.75 -5.86 3.17
C ALA A 274 -18.62 -6.60 4.21
N LEU A 275 -18.16 -6.64 5.47
CA LEU A 275 -18.93 -7.24 6.58
C LEU A 275 -20.24 -6.53 6.84
N LEU A 276 -20.26 -5.19 6.88
CA LEU A 276 -21.47 -4.41 7.08
C LEU A 276 -22.46 -4.57 5.92
N ALA A 277 -21.95 -4.69 4.71
CA ALA A 277 -22.77 -4.91 3.52
C ALA A 277 -23.47 -6.28 3.53
N ASP A 278 -22.85 -7.31 4.11
CA ASP A 278 -23.44 -8.65 4.24
C ASP A 278 -24.58 -8.71 5.27
N MET A 279 -24.68 -7.70 6.15
CA MET A 279 -25.74 -7.61 7.18
C MET A 279 -26.88 -6.67 6.74
N SER A 280 -27.36 -6.80 5.50
CA SER A 280 -28.35 -5.88 4.90
C SER A 280 -29.75 -5.98 5.52
N ASP A 281 -30.03 -6.98 6.32
CA ASP A 281 -31.28 -7.23 7.05
C ASP A 281 -31.31 -6.57 8.45
N ARG A 282 -30.25 -5.82 8.83
CA ARG A 282 -30.07 -5.21 10.14
C ARG A 282 -30.04 -3.68 10.07
N ALA A 283 -30.49 -3.04 11.16
CA ALA A 283 -30.32 -1.61 11.37
C ALA A 283 -28.87 -1.30 11.81
N ILE A 284 -28.06 -0.73 10.90
CA ILE A 284 -26.64 -0.50 11.12
C ILE A 284 -26.37 0.99 11.28
N LEU A 285 -25.70 1.38 12.36
CA LEU A 285 -25.13 2.71 12.56
C LEU A 285 -23.60 2.63 12.48
N SER A 286 -22.99 3.51 11.68
CA SER A 286 -21.55 3.55 11.48
C SER A 286 -20.98 4.92 11.83
N TYR A 287 -20.12 4.98 12.84
CA TYR A 287 -19.38 6.19 13.24
C TYR A 287 -18.04 6.23 12.52
N GLU A 288 -17.81 7.25 11.71
CA GLU A 288 -16.63 7.35 10.85
C GLU A 288 -16.02 8.76 10.86
N ASP A 289 -14.70 8.82 10.66
CA ASP A 289 -13.96 10.09 10.61
C ASP A 289 -12.82 10.03 9.57
N PRO A 290 -13.07 10.44 8.32
CA PRO A 290 -14.38 10.65 7.68
C PRO A 290 -15.03 9.35 7.18
N VAL A 291 -16.27 9.44 6.66
CA VAL A 291 -16.93 8.34 5.93
C VAL A 291 -16.13 8.05 4.65
N GLU A 292 -15.71 6.79 4.45
CA GLU A 292 -14.90 6.38 3.29
C GLU A 292 -15.73 5.73 2.17
N VAL A 293 -16.79 4.99 2.52
CA VAL A 293 -17.67 4.28 1.57
C VAL A 293 -19.10 4.40 2.04
N LEU A 294 -20.01 4.72 1.14
CA LEU A 294 -21.43 4.81 1.43
C LEU A 294 -22.13 3.49 1.11
N LEU A 295 -22.68 2.85 2.14
CA LEU A 295 -23.51 1.64 2.00
C LEU A 295 -25.00 2.00 2.11
N PRO A 296 -25.86 1.50 1.19
CA PRO A 296 -27.27 1.86 1.19
C PRO A 296 -28.03 1.43 2.45
N ASN A 297 -27.58 0.34 3.10
CA ASN A 297 -28.18 -0.25 4.30
C ASN A 297 -27.56 0.25 5.61
N VAL A 298 -26.67 1.26 5.57
CA VAL A 298 -25.95 1.77 6.73
C VAL A 298 -26.26 3.24 6.93
N THR A 299 -26.61 3.62 8.15
CA THR A 299 -26.67 5.02 8.56
C THR A 299 -25.27 5.49 8.94
N HIS A 300 -24.63 6.25 8.04
CA HIS A 300 -23.29 6.78 8.26
C HIS A 300 -23.33 8.06 9.06
N ILE A 301 -22.63 8.09 10.18
CA ILE A 301 -22.53 9.23 11.08
C ILE A 301 -21.10 9.75 10.99
N GLN A 302 -20.92 10.92 10.38
CA GLN A 302 -19.61 11.55 10.31
C GLN A 302 -19.29 12.23 11.64
N MET A 303 -18.25 11.74 12.30
CA MET A 303 -17.71 12.38 13.49
C MET A 303 -16.81 13.53 13.10
N ARG A 304 -16.88 14.63 13.86
CA ARG A 304 -15.93 15.74 13.77
C ARG A 304 -15.08 15.73 15.03
N ARG A 305 -13.77 15.60 14.86
CA ARG A 305 -12.80 15.54 15.98
C ARG A 305 -12.00 16.82 16.14
N ASP A 306 -12.26 17.80 15.32
CA ASP A 306 -11.64 19.12 15.31
C ASP A 306 -12.49 20.14 16.06
N GLY A 307 -11.84 20.96 16.86
CA GLY A 307 -12.46 22.03 17.65
C GLY A 307 -12.58 21.72 19.16
N PRO A 308 -12.80 22.75 19.97
CA PRO A 308 -12.82 22.64 21.44
C PRO A 308 -13.95 21.77 21.99
N ASP A 309 -15.06 21.65 21.26
CA ASP A 309 -16.27 20.91 21.71
C ASP A 309 -16.41 19.54 21.02
N ALA A 310 -15.38 19.07 20.33
CA ALA A 310 -15.42 17.84 19.53
C ALA A 310 -15.80 16.60 20.36
N GLU A 311 -15.22 16.43 21.54
CA GLU A 311 -15.53 15.31 22.42
C GLU A 311 -16.98 15.35 22.93
N GLN A 312 -17.48 16.54 23.28
CA GLN A 312 -18.87 16.72 23.69
C GLN A 312 -19.83 16.38 22.56
N GLY A 313 -19.57 16.85 21.34
CA GLY A 313 -20.38 16.52 20.17
C GLY A 313 -20.43 15.01 19.89
N ILE A 314 -19.32 14.30 20.03
CA ILE A 314 -19.27 12.84 19.91
C ILE A 314 -20.12 12.17 20.99
N ARG A 315 -20.03 12.60 22.26
CA ARG A 315 -20.85 12.08 23.36
C ARG A 315 -22.35 12.27 23.11
N GLU A 316 -22.75 13.43 22.58
CA GLU A 316 -24.15 13.71 22.23
C GLU A 316 -24.67 12.80 21.12
N LEU A 317 -23.87 12.54 20.08
CA LEU A 317 -24.19 11.57 19.05
C LEU A 317 -24.35 10.15 19.61
N MET A 318 -23.46 9.74 20.52
CA MET A 318 -23.53 8.44 21.19
C MET A 318 -24.80 8.27 22.03
N ILE A 319 -25.24 9.33 22.73
CA ILE A 319 -26.51 9.31 23.50
C ILE A 319 -27.71 9.17 22.56
N GLN A 320 -27.69 9.83 21.39
CA GLN A 320 -28.79 9.76 20.43
C GLN A 320 -28.89 8.37 19.78
N THR A 321 -27.79 7.65 19.64
CA THR A 321 -27.75 6.28 19.09
C THR A 321 -28.76 5.35 19.77
N MET A 322 -28.90 5.45 21.07
CA MET A 322 -29.80 4.58 21.84
C MET A 322 -31.27 4.75 21.48
N ARG A 323 -31.64 5.88 20.89
CA ARG A 323 -33.01 6.18 20.45
C ARG A 323 -33.32 5.67 19.05
N MET A 324 -32.29 5.19 18.33
CA MET A 324 -32.42 4.68 16.95
C MET A 324 -32.54 3.18 16.87
N ASP A 325 -32.51 2.46 18.01
CA ASP A 325 -32.61 1.01 18.14
C ASP A 325 -31.76 0.22 17.10
N PRO A 326 -30.45 0.43 17.04
CA PRO A 326 -29.61 -0.29 16.09
C PRO A 326 -29.40 -1.73 16.50
N ASP A 327 -29.29 -2.61 15.51
CA ASP A 327 -28.83 -4.01 15.70
C ASP A 327 -27.30 -4.09 15.71
N VAL A 328 -26.66 -3.25 14.88
CA VAL A 328 -25.20 -3.23 14.71
C VAL A 328 -24.67 -1.80 14.85
N ILE A 329 -23.61 -1.66 15.62
CA ILE A 329 -22.91 -0.39 15.78
C ILE A 329 -21.46 -0.56 15.32
N ASN A 330 -21.10 0.12 14.25
CA ASN A 330 -19.71 0.23 13.84
C ASN A 330 -19.08 1.50 14.44
N SER A 331 -18.06 1.32 15.26
CA SER A 331 -17.33 2.42 15.91
C SER A 331 -16.20 2.99 15.02
N GLY A 332 -16.13 2.57 13.74
CA GLY A 332 -15.08 3.00 12.82
C GLY A 332 -13.69 2.64 13.35
N GLU A 333 -13.02 3.55 14.01
CA GLU A 333 -11.70 3.32 14.59
C GLU A 333 -11.69 3.52 16.12
N LEU A 334 -11.22 2.51 16.84
CA LEU A 334 -11.03 2.53 18.29
C LEU A 334 -9.69 3.22 18.61
N ARG A 335 -9.68 4.55 18.66
CA ARG A 335 -8.47 5.37 18.88
C ARG A 335 -8.22 5.68 20.34
N ASP A 336 -9.29 5.90 21.11
CA ASP A 336 -9.28 6.44 22.46
C ASP A 336 -10.22 5.68 23.39
N GLU A 337 -10.11 5.97 24.67
CA GLU A 337 -10.90 5.33 25.73
C GLU A 337 -12.40 5.66 25.61
N LEU A 338 -12.77 6.82 25.07
CA LEU A 338 -14.17 7.21 24.87
C LEU A 338 -14.87 6.26 23.90
N MET A 339 -14.27 6.06 22.70
CA MET A 339 -14.82 5.14 21.70
C MET A 339 -14.80 3.71 22.20
N MET A 340 -13.75 3.30 22.91
CA MET A 340 -13.66 1.96 23.48
C MET A 340 -14.73 1.72 24.54
N SER A 341 -14.93 2.66 25.48
CA SER A 341 -15.96 2.58 26.51
C SER A 341 -17.36 2.47 25.92
N PHE A 342 -17.69 3.32 24.95
CA PHE A 342 -18.96 3.24 24.23
C PHE A 342 -19.16 1.88 23.53
N THR A 343 -18.13 1.43 22.80
CA THR A 343 -18.21 0.20 22.02
C THR A 343 -18.42 -1.03 22.89
N LYS A 344 -17.67 -1.15 24.00
CA LYS A 344 -17.80 -2.28 24.92
C LYS A 344 -19.11 -2.25 25.72
N GLU A 345 -19.58 -1.06 26.09
CA GLU A 345 -20.90 -0.90 26.72
C GLU A 345 -22.01 -1.44 25.80
N LYS A 346 -22.01 -1.03 24.55
CA LYS A 346 -23.03 -1.49 23.59
C LYS A 346 -22.93 -2.99 23.28
N ALA A 347 -21.71 -3.54 23.24
CA ALA A 347 -21.50 -4.97 23.11
C ALA A 347 -22.13 -5.75 24.29
N THR A 348 -21.97 -5.25 25.53
CA THR A 348 -22.53 -5.88 26.74
C THR A 348 -24.05 -5.65 26.89
N GLU A 349 -24.59 -4.57 26.31
CA GLU A 349 -26.03 -4.31 26.22
C GLU A 349 -26.76 -5.17 25.19
N GLY A 350 -26.05 -6.07 24.49
CA GLY A 350 -26.65 -7.02 23.56
C GLY A 350 -26.65 -6.55 22.09
N LYS A 351 -25.82 -5.57 21.73
CA LYS A 351 -25.65 -5.14 20.34
C LYS A 351 -24.38 -5.75 19.73
N LEU A 352 -24.42 -6.07 18.44
CA LEU A 352 -23.22 -6.42 17.70
C LEU A 352 -22.41 -5.14 17.44
N THR A 353 -21.19 -5.09 17.95
CA THR A 353 -20.30 -3.95 17.73
C THR A 353 -19.10 -4.35 16.90
N THR A 354 -18.64 -3.43 16.05
CA THR A 354 -17.44 -3.61 15.24
C THR A 354 -16.54 -2.39 15.36
N GLY A 355 -15.25 -2.58 15.18
CA GLY A 355 -14.33 -1.46 15.16
C GLY A 355 -12.96 -1.84 14.61
N THR A 356 -12.22 -0.84 14.12
CA THR A 356 -10.86 -1.06 13.63
C THR A 356 -9.82 -0.55 14.63
N ILE A 357 -8.63 -1.17 14.61
CA ILE A 357 -7.52 -0.83 15.50
C ILE A 357 -6.18 -0.89 14.75
N HIS A 358 -5.25 0.00 15.11
CA HIS A 358 -3.93 0.01 14.47
C HIS A 358 -2.96 -0.97 15.14
N CYS A 359 -3.09 -2.26 14.83
CA CYS A 359 -2.23 -3.32 15.34
C CYS A 359 -2.01 -4.42 14.30
N GLY A 360 -0.77 -4.84 14.10
CA GLY A 360 -0.43 -5.76 13.02
C GLY A 360 -0.60 -7.26 13.32
N ARG A 361 -0.91 -7.66 14.55
CA ARG A 361 -1.06 -9.05 15.02
C ARG A 361 -2.15 -9.15 16.07
N VAL A 362 -2.78 -10.32 16.22
CA VAL A 362 -3.86 -10.54 17.19
C VAL A 362 -3.41 -10.25 18.63
N ILE A 363 -2.26 -10.75 19.05
CA ILE A 363 -1.73 -10.48 20.39
C ILE A 363 -1.51 -8.96 20.63
N MET A 364 -1.05 -8.25 19.62
CA MET A 364 -0.89 -6.79 19.71
C MET A 364 -2.24 -6.09 19.80
N CYS A 365 -3.28 -6.62 19.14
CA CYS A 365 -4.64 -6.10 19.24
C CYS A 365 -5.18 -6.29 20.67
N LEU A 366 -5.01 -7.47 21.28
CA LEU A 366 -5.39 -7.73 22.69
C LEU A 366 -4.71 -6.74 23.64
N ASN A 367 -3.40 -6.55 23.51
CA ASN A 367 -2.67 -5.58 24.31
C ASN A 367 -3.15 -4.14 24.09
N ARG A 368 -3.51 -3.79 22.85
CA ARG A 368 -4.02 -2.45 22.54
C ARG A 368 -5.42 -2.23 23.12
N LEU A 369 -6.28 -3.24 23.13
CA LEU A 369 -7.59 -3.19 23.80
C LEU A 369 -7.44 -2.92 25.31
N LEU A 370 -6.45 -3.57 25.96
CA LEU A 370 -6.11 -3.27 27.36
C LEU A 370 -5.69 -1.80 27.55
N GLN A 371 -4.83 -1.27 26.67
CA GLN A 371 -4.40 0.12 26.72
C GLN A 371 -5.55 1.12 26.51
N LEU A 372 -6.59 0.72 25.78
CA LEU A 372 -7.79 1.52 25.51
C LEU A 372 -8.85 1.39 26.62
N GLY A 373 -8.54 0.70 27.73
CA GLY A 373 -9.39 0.61 28.91
C GLY A 373 -10.37 -0.58 28.91
N MET A 374 -10.15 -1.59 28.07
CA MET A 374 -10.84 -2.87 28.18
C MET A 374 -10.06 -3.77 29.16
N THR A 375 -10.71 -4.41 30.11
CA THR A 375 -10.04 -5.29 31.07
C THR A 375 -9.95 -6.74 30.57
N VAL A 376 -9.10 -7.57 31.19
CA VAL A 376 -9.02 -8.99 30.81
C VAL A 376 -10.29 -9.74 31.19
N GLU A 377 -10.97 -9.33 32.26
CA GLU A 377 -12.24 -9.87 32.70
C GLU A 377 -13.34 -9.57 31.66
N GLU A 378 -13.38 -8.34 31.13
CA GLU A 378 -14.30 -7.95 30.06
C GLU A 378 -14.01 -8.73 28.76
N MET A 379 -12.72 -8.84 28.35
CA MET A 379 -12.34 -9.62 27.16
C MET A 379 -12.62 -11.11 27.31
N GLY A 380 -12.48 -11.65 28.54
CA GLY A 380 -12.76 -13.04 28.88
C GLY A 380 -14.22 -13.35 29.17
N ALA A 381 -15.08 -12.33 29.30
CA ALA A 381 -16.50 -12.53 29.52
C ALA A 381 -17.17 -13.13 28.27
N PRO A 382 -18.18 -14.01 28.45
CA PRO A 382 -18.97 -14.51 27.34
C PRO A 382 -19.61 -13.37 26.54
N ASP A 383 -19.65 -13.53 25.21
CA ASP A 383 -20.32 -12.64 24.27
C ASP A 383 -19.89 -11.15 24.30
N THR A 384 -18.73 -10.85 24.92
CA THR A 384 -18.16 -9.50 24.94
C THR A 384 -17.16 -9.30 23.79
N LEU A 385 -16.08 -10.08 23.74
CA LEU A 385 -15.13 -10.08 22.62
C LEU A 385 -15.38 -11.36 21.80
N LEU A 386 -15.86 -11.20 20.55
CA LEU A 386 -16.19 -12.32 19.66
C LEU A 386 -14.96 -12.84 18.94
N GLY A 387 -14.14 -11.92 18.45
CA GLY A 387 -12.97 -12.27 17.66
C GLY A 387 -12.13 -11.08 17.22
N ILE A 388 -10.97 -11.40 16.70
CA ILE A 388 -10.02 -10.43 16.16
C ILE A 388 -9.56 -10.92 14.80
N VAL A 389 -9.61 -10.02 13.81
CA VAL A 389 -9.04 -10.21 12.48
C VAL A 389 -7.85 -9.27 12.35
N ALA A 390 -6.63 -9.77 12.42
CA ALA A 390 -5.45 -8.97 12.15
C ALA A 390 -4.99 -9.18 10.71
N GLN A 391 -4.73 -8.11 9.96
CA GLN A 391 -4.49 -8.19 8.52
C GLN A 391 -3.46 -7.19 8.00
N LYS A 392 -2.85 -7.56 6.86
CA LYS A 392 -2.02 -6.70 6.01
C LYS A 392 -2.41 -6.89 4.55
N LEU A 393 -2.24 -5.85 3.73
CA LEU A 393 -2.32 -5.96 2.28
C LEU A 393 -0.92 -6.18 1.71
N ILE A 394 -0.80 -7.22 0.88
CA ILE A 394 0.44 -7.55 0.18
C ILE A 394 0.18 -7.48 -1.32
N PRO A 395 1.07 -6.84 -2.11
CA PRO A 395 0.96 -6.82 -3.57
C PRO A 395 0.98 -8.22 -4.18
N VAL A 396 0.01 -8.50 -5.07
CA VAL A 396 -0.10 -9.76 -5.79
C VAL A 396 0.83 -9.75 -7.01
N THR A 397 1.64 -10.79 -7.16
CA THR A 397 2.54 -10.94 -8.30
C THR A 397 1.74 -11.08 -9.60
N CYS A 398 2.09 -10.32 -10.62
CA CYS A 398 1.37 -10.37 -11.90
C CYS A 398 1.54 -11.74 -12.55
N GLN A 399 0.45 -12.49 -12.71
CA GLN A 399 0.46 -13.84 -13.28
C GLN A 399 0.97 -13.92 -14.74
N TYR A 400 0.84 -12.81 -15.51
CA TYR A 400 1.25 -12.76 -16.92
C TYR A 400 2.75 -12.56 -17.12
N CYS A 401 3.45 -11.99 -16.15
CA CYS A 401 4.88 -11.72 -16.29
C CYS A 401 5.72 -12.16 -15.10
N ALA A 402 5.13 -12.85 -14.13
CA ALA A 402 5.85 -13.40 -13.00
C ALA A 402 6.98 -14.33 -13.45
N LEU A 403 8.08 -14.30 -12.76
CA LEU A 403 9.26 -15.11 -13.04
C LEU A 403 9.22 -16.39 -12.18
N SER A 404 9.49 -17.54 -12.80
CA SER A 404 9.61 -18.81 -12.10
C SER A 404 10.98 -18.99 -11.42
N GLN A 405 11.96 -18.18 -11.80
CA GLN A 405 13.29 -18.16 -11.20
C GLN A 405 13.67 -16.74 -10.84
N HIS A 406 14.29 -16.56 -9.68
CA HIS A 406 14.84 -15.25 -9.31
C HIS A 406 16.08 -14.96 -10.16
N PRO A 407 16.28 -13.74 -10.67
CA PRO A 407 17.43 -13.37 -11.49
C PRO A 407 18.78 -13.56 -10.80
N GLN A 408 18.81 -13.52 -9.48
CA GLN A 408 19.97 -13.87 -8.68
C GLN A 408 19.87 -15.34 -8.27
N PRO A 409 20.73 -16.23 -8.76
CA PRO A 409 20.64 -17.67 -8.48
C PRO A 409 20.73 -18.02 -6.99
N GLU A 410 21.56 -17.31 -6.23
CA GLU A 410 21.70 -17.53 -4.78
C GLU A 410 20.40 -17.22 -4.03
N THR A 411 19.72 -16.13 -4.37
CA THR A 411 18.42 -15.77 -3.81
C THR A 411 17.35 -16.81 -4.17
N HIS A 412 17.36 -17.28 -5.42
CA HIS A 412 16.45 -18.34 -5.85
C HIS A 412 16.68 -19.63 -5.06
N LYS A 413 17.95 -20.05 -4.94
CA LYS A 413 18.35 -21.24 -4.15
C LYS A 413 17.92 -21.10 -2.70
N HIS A 414 18.12 -19.93 -2.08
CA HIS A 414 17.71 -19.64 -0.71
C HIS A 414 16.20 -19.91 -0.52
N TYR A 415 15.35 -19.30 -1.35
CA TYR A 415 13.90 -19.48 -1.21
C TYR A 415 13.43 -20.89 -1.55
N ILE A 416 13.96 -21.53 -2.58
CA ILE A 416 13.62 -22.93 -2.88
C ILE A 416 13.99 -23.86 -1.72
N THR A 417 15.14 -23.61 -1.09
CA THR A 417 15.59 -24.43 0.05
C THR A 417 14.69 -24.24 1.27
N HIS A 418 14.24 -23.02 1.57
CA HIS A 418 13.50 -22.71 2.80
C HIS A 418 11.99 -22.76 2.63
N ILE A 419 11.47 -22.57 1.43
CA ILE A 419 10.02 -22.48 1.19
C ILE A 419 9.50 -23.70 0.42
N GLY A 420 10.16 -24.08 -0.66
CA GLY A 420 9.65 -25.09 -1.60
C GLY A 420 8.46 -24.58 -2.43
N GLY A 421 7.78 -25.47 -3.16
CA GLY A 421 6.58 -25.14 -3.93
C GLY A 421 6.83 -24.40 -5.25
N GLU A 422 5.76 -23.84 -5.82
CA GLU A 422 5.80 -23.10 -7.08
C GLU A 422 6.00 -21.59 -6.84
N ILE A 423 7.18 -21.23 -6.35
CA ILE A 423 7.49 -19.83 -6.05
C ILE A 423 7.49 -19.01 -7.34
N LYS A 424 6.83 -17.86 -7.30
CA LYS A 424 6.85 -16.84 -8.35
C LYS A 424 7.44 -15.53 -7.82
N TYR A 425 8.26 -14.91 -8.66
CA TYR A 425 8.89 -13.63 -8.34
C TYR A 425 8.30 -12.50 -9.16
N ARG A 426 8.20 -11.34 -8.57
CA ARG A 426 7.79 -10.13 -9.26
C ARG A 426 8.76 -9.81 -10.39
N ASN A 427 8.25 -9.65 -11.59
CA ASN A 427 9.03 -9.11 -12.69
C ASN A 427 9.09 -7.57 -12.55
N MET A 428 10.26 -7.04 -12.22
CA MET A 428 10.44 -5.60 -12.06
C MET A 428 10.23 -4.78 -13.35
N ARG A 429 10.28 -5.45 -14.53
CA ARG A 429 9.96 -4.82 -15.80
C ARG A 429 8.45 -4.75 -16.04
N GLY A 430 7.70 -5.64 -15.39
CA GLY A 430 6.27 -5.76 -15.57
C GLY A 430 5.87 -6.16 -17.01
N CYS A 431 4.60 -5.92 -17.33
CA CYS A 431 4.04 -6.09 -18.67
C CYS A 431 2.82 -5.17 -18.85
N LYS A 432 2.21 -5.16 -20.02
CA LYS A 432 1.01 -4.34 -20.31
C LYS A 432 -0.17 -4.65 -19.38
N HIS A 433 -0.32 -5.89 -18.92
CA HIS A 433 -1.41 -6.29 -18.01
C HIS A 433 -1.26 -5.73 -16.60
N CYS A 434 -0.05 -5.38 -16.18
CA CYS A 434 0.21 -4.79 -14.87
C CYS A 434 0.78 -3.37 -14.95
N ASP A 435 0.58 -2.67 -16.06
CA ASP A 435 1.11 -1.33 -16.32
C ASP A 435 2.61 -1.21 -16.00
N ASN A 436 3.36 -2.23 -16.38
CA ASN A 436 4.81 -2.36 -16.16
C ASN A 436 5.24 -2.31 -14.69
N THR A 437 4.34 -2.64 -13.76
CA THR A 437 4.64 -2.66 -12.31
C THR A 437 5.10 -4.03 -11.81
N GLY A 438 4.77 -5.11 -12.52
CA GLY A 438 4.99 -6.49 -12.09
C GLY A 438 4.03 -6.98 -11.00
N VAL A 439 3.01 -6.19 -10.64
CA VAL A 439 1.95 -6.54 -9.70
C VAL A 439 0.58 -6.26 -10.29
N SER A 440 -0.40 -7.13 -10.01
CA SER A 440 -1.75 -7.07 -10.58
C SER A 440 -2.82 -6.58 -9.61
N GLY A 441 -2.45 -6.29 -8.37
CA GLY A 441 -3.37 -5.86 -7.32
C GLY A 441 -2.79 -6.09 -5.95
N GLN A 442 -3.67 -6.23 -4.97
CA GLN A 442 -3.33 -6.49 -3.58
C GLN A 442 -4.29 -7.51 -3.01
N MET A 443 -3.84 -8.29 -2.05
CA MET A 443 -4.68 -9.20 -1.29
C MET A 443 -4.38 -9.14 0.20
N VAL A 444 -5.37 -9.49 1.00
CA VAL A 444 -5.22 -9.63 2.44
C VAL A 444 -4.36 -10.85 2.75
N VAL A 445 -3.43 -10.65 3.67
CA VAL A 445 -2.80 -11.69 4.47
C VAL A 445 -3.26 -11.48 5.89
N SER A 446 -3.75 -12.53 6.56
CA SER A 446 -4.46 -12.35 7.82
C SER A 446 -4.23 -13.46 8.83
N GLU A 447 -4.52 -13.09 10.07
CA GLU A 447 -4.60 -13.92 11.26
C GLU A 447 -5.97 -13.72 11.88
N VAL A 448 -6.79 -14.77 11.96
CA VAL A 448 -8.19 -14.70 12.43
C VAL A 448 -8.36 -15.55 13.66
N LEU A 449 -8.70 -14.93 14.79
CA LEU A 449 -8.94 -15.60 16.05
C LEU A 449 -10.38 -15.41 16.51
N ALA A 450 -11.12 -16.50 16.65
CA ALA A 450 -12.38 -16.53 17.37
C ALA A 450 -12.14 -16.73 18.87
N ILE A 451 -12.78 -15.92 19.71
CA ILE A 451 -12.64 -15.99 21.15
C ILE A 451 -13.60 -17.02 21.72
N ASN A 452 -13.14 -18.25 21.84
CA ASN A 452 -13.85 -19.35 22.48
C ASN A 452 -13.45 -19.48 23.98
N GLN A 453 -14.00 -20.46 24.68
CA GLN A 453 -13.75 -20.65 26.12
C GLN A 453 -12.26 -20.88 26.45
N ALA A 454 -11.53 -21.63 25.62
CA ALA A 454 -10.09 -21.85 25.85
C ALA A 454 -9.31 -20.53 25.73
N ILE A 455 -9.59 -19.75 24.70
CA ILE A 455 -8.95 -18.44 24.50
C ILE A 455 -9.33 -17.45 25.60
N ARG A 456 -10.61 -17.45 26.06
CA ARG A 456 -11.02 -16.60 27.20
C ARG A 456 -10.20 -16.90 28.46
N ASN A 457 -10.00 -18.18 28.78
CA ASN A 457 -9.20 -18.59 29.93
C ASN A 457 -7.75 -18.10 29.83
N LEU A 458 -7.15 -18.20 28.65
CA LEU A 458 -5.79 -17.71 28.39
C LEU A 458 -5.70 -16.17 28.50
N ILE A 459 -6.71 -15.46 27.98
CA ILE A 459 -6.80 -13.99 28.10
C ILE A 459 -6.87 -13.57 29.59
N MET A 460 -7.75 -14.22 30.37
CA MET A 460 -7.90 -13.91 31.79
C MET A 460 -6.62 -14.15 32.59
N GLN A 461 -5.80 -15.11 32.19
CA GLN A 461 -4.48 -15.39 32.78
C GLN A 461 -3.37 -14.52 32.18
N LYS A 462 -3.64 -13.71 31.16
CA LYS A 462 -2.65 -12.98 30.33
C LYS A 462 -1.59 -13.90 29.74
N ASP A 463 -1.96 -15.14 29.45
CA ASP A 463 -1.06 -16.14 28.85
C ASP A 463 -1.05 -15.99 27.33
N TRP A 464 -0.28 -15.03 26.85
CA TRP A 464 -0.11 -14.78 25.41
C TRP A 464 0.66 -15.91 24.72
N GLY A 465 1.56 -16.61 25.45
CA GLY A 465 2.27 -17.78 24.96
C GLY A 465 1.31 -18.92 24.69
N GLY A 466 0.43 -19.21 25.64
CA GLY A 466 -0.63 -20.23 25.49
C GLY A 466 -1.57 -19.96 24.31
N ILE A 467 -1.84 -18.68 23.94
CA ILE A 467 -2.61 -18.37 22.72
C ILE A 467 -1.84 -18.78 21.47
N ILE A 468 -0.52 -18.60 21.44
CA ILE A 468 0.32 -19.03 20.31
C ILE A 468 0.34 -20.56 20.21
N ASP A 469 0.49 -21.25 21.35
CA ASP A 469 0.42 -22.71 21.39
C ASP A 469 -0.95 -23.22 20.92
N TYR A 470 -2.03 -22.56 21.34
CA TYR A 470 -3.39 -22.87 20.86
C TYR A 470 -3.50 -22.74 19.33
N TYR A 471 -2.84 -21.76 18.70
CA TYR A 471 -2.84 -21.64 17.24
C TYR A 471 -2.26 -22.89 16.58
N TRP A 472 -1.14 -23.38 17.10
CA TRP A 472 -0.49 -24.57 16.56
C TRP A 472 -1.32 -25.84 16.75
N GLU A 473 -1.93 -25.99 17.93
CA GLU A 473 -2.76 -27.15 18.25
C GLU A 473 -4.04 -27.22 17.43
N ASN A 474 -4.59 -26.06 17.01
CA ASN A 474 -5.87 -25.96 16.31
C ASN A 474 -5.72 -25.57 14.82
N ASP A 475 -4.50 -25.62 14.29
CA ASP A 475 -4.19 -25.28 12.89
C ASP A 475 -4.75 -23.91 12.49
N ILE A 476 -4.56 -22.89 13.35
CA ILE A 476 -4.92 -21.51 13.06
C ILE A 476 -3.73 -20.82 12.40
N ASP A 477 -3.96 -20.28 11.22
CA ASP A 477 -2.92 -19.59 10.49
C ASP A 477 -2.55 -18.26 11.16
N THR A 478 -1.28 -18.12 11.54
CA THR A 478 -0.71 -16.81 11.84
C THR A 478 -0.60 -16.01 10.54
N LEU A 479 -0.44 -14.70 10.65
CA LEU A 479 -0.21 -13.82 9.50
C LEU A 479 0.94 -14.34 8.60
N HIS A 480 1.99 -14.89 9.21
CA HIS A 480 3.17 -15.41 8.50
C HIS A 480 2.85 -16.72 7.76
N ILE A 481 2.11 -17.63 8.37
CA ILE A 481 1.69 -18.89 7.73
C ILE A 481 0.74 -18.63 6.57
N ASP A 482 -0.24 -17.73 6.73
CA ASP A 482 -1.14 -17.38 5.64
C ASP A 482 -0.37 -16.77 4.45
N ALA A 483 0.61 -15.90 4.71
CA ALA A 483 1.50 -15.37 3.68
C ALA A 483 2.30 -16.48 2.99
N TYR A 484 2.89 -17.38 3.78
CA TYR A 484 3.64 -18.51 3.28
C TYR A 484 2.80 -19.39 2.34
N LYS A 485 1.59 -19.75 2.75
CA LYS A 485 0.65 -20.53 1.92
C LYS A 485 0.35 -19.86 0.58
N LYS A 486 0.36 -18.54 0.53
CA LYS A 486 0.15 -17.75 -0.71
C LYS A 486 1.43 -17.67 -1.56
N VAL A 487 2.60 -17.68 -0.94
CA VAL A 487 3.89 -17.72 -1.65
C VAL A 487 4.10 -19.06 -2.36
N ILE A 488 3.86 -20.18 -1.68
CA ILE A 488 4.02 -21.52 -2.29
C ILE A 488 3.05 -21.81 -3.43
N LYS A 489 1.94 -21.07 -3.50
CA LYS A 489 0.98 -21.07 -4.61
C LYS A 489 1.38 -20.12 -5.75
N GLY A 490 2.52 -19.47 -5.67
CA GLY A 490 2.99 -18.50 -6.67
C GLY A 490 2.17 -17.21 -6.75
N ILE A 491 1.37 -16.89 -5.73
CA ILE A 491 0.52 -15.68 -5.70
C ILE A 491 1.31 -14.46 -5.23
N LEU A 492 2.11 -14.61 -4.19
CA LEU A 492 2.91 -13.54 -3.59
C LEU A 492 4.40 -13.77 -3.84
N ASP A 493 5.12 -12.67 -4.02
CA ASP A 493 6.59 -12.70 -4.10
C ASP A 493 7.19 -12.84 -2.70
N PRO A 494 8.11 -13.83 -2.48
CA PRO A 494 8.70 -14.06 -1.16
C PRO A 494 9.46 -12.86 -0.61
N GLN A 495 10.16 -12.09 -1.44
CA GLN A 495 10.89 -10.89 -0.99
C GLN A 495 9.95 -9.79 -0.50
N ILE A 496 8.78 -9.64 -1.15
CA ILE A 496 7.77 -8.67 -0.73
C ILE A 496 7.17 -9.09 0.62
N VAL A 497 6.92 -10.39 0.80
CA VAL A 497 6.41 -10.95 2.06
C VAL A 497 7.41 -10.76 3.19
N GLU A 498 8.68 -11.06 3.00
CA GLU A 498 9.70 -10.87 4.04
C GLU A 498 9.85 -9.41 4.47
N ARG A 499 9.82 -8.48 3.52
CA ARG A 499 9.86 -7.04 3.82
C ARG A 499 8.63 -6.55 4.57
N GLY A 500 7.48 -7.15 4.29
CA GLY A 500 6.19 -6.71 4.82
C GLY A 500 5.80 -7.41 6.12
N ILE A 501 6.23 -8.63 6.36
CA ILE A 501 5.78 -9.47 7.47
C ILE A 501 6.94 -9.93 8.35
N ASP A 502 7.72 -10.91 7.86
CA ASP A 502 8.86 -11.48 8.57
C ASP A 502 9.62 -12.46 7.66
N ARG A 503 10.85 -12.82 8.05
CA ARG A 503 11.69 -13.80 7.33
C ARG A 503 11.09 -15.19 7.41
N PHE A 504 11.27 -15.98 6.34
CA PHE A 504 10.79 -17.37 6.29
C PHE A 504 11.59 -18.33 7.19
N GLU A 505 12.75 -17.93 7.65
CA GLU A 505 13.59 -18.69 8.60
C GLU A 505 13.16 -18.49 10.06
N SER A 506 12.18 -17.61 10.33
CA SER A 506 11.78 -17.28 11.69
C SER A 506 11.17 -18.46 12.43
N GLU A 507 11.28 -18.45 13.76
CA GLU A 507 10.70 -19.49 14.65
C GLU A 507 9.20 -19.67 14.46
N ASN A 508 8.52 -18.62 14.00
CA ASN A 508 7.08 -18.62 13.72
C ASN A 508 6.65 -19.63 12.65
N LEU A 509 7.55 -20.09 11.79
CA LEU A 509 7.29 -21.14 10.80
C LEU A 509 7.83 -22.51 11.20
N ARG A 510 8.76 -22.60 12.15
CA ARG A 510 9.37 -23.90 12.55
C ARG A 510 8.34 -24.90 13.06
N HIS A 511 7.31 -24.45 13.73
CA HIS A 511 6.20 -25.29 14.18
C HIS A 511 5.37 -25.83 13.00
N TYR A 512 5.08 -24.97 12.02
CA TYR A 512 4.34 -25.37 10.81
C TYR A 512 5.05 -26.49 10.07
N TRP A 513 6.37 -26.39 9.91
CA TRP A 513 7.19 -27.43 9.27
C TRP A 513 7.16 -28.77 10.00
N ARG A 514 7.05 -28.78 11.33
CA ARG A 514 7.02 -30.01 12.12
C ARG A 514 5.67 -30.74 12.04
N THR A 515 4.57 -30.03 11.79
CA THR A 515 3.23 -30.62 11.70
C THR A 515 2.89 -31.13 10.31
N ASP A 516 3.36 -30.48 9.25
CA ASP A 516 3.16 -30.95 7.86
C ASP A 516 3.96 -32.21 7.51
N SER A 517 5.02 -32.51 8.29
CA SER A 517 5.79 -33.75 8.13
C SER A 517 5.02 -35.04 8.45
N LYS A 518 3.77 -34.92 8.95
CA LYS A 518 2.89 -36.09 9.17
C LYS A 518 2.10 -36.49 7.92
N THR A 519 2.04 -35.66 6.89
CA THR A 519 1.27 -35.90 5.66
C THR A 519 2.14 -36.09 4.40
N THR A 520 3.41 -35.75 4.44
CA THR A 520 4.37 -36.00 3.33
C THR A 520 5.71 -36.45 3.89
N SER A 521 6.31 -37.47 3.29
CA SER A 521 7.61 -38.02 3.70
C SER A 521 8.64 -36.95 4.02
N PRO A 522 9.41 -37.08 5.11
CA PRO A 522 10.35 -36.07 5.54
C PRO A 522 11.43 -35.87 4.50
N LYS A 523 11.48 -34.69 3.88
CA LYS A 523 12.71 -34.25 3.23
C LYS A 523 13.68 -33.91 4.36
N THR A 524 14.60 -34.82 4.62
CA THR A 524 15.71 -34.65 5.54
C THR A 524 16.49 -33.40 5.18
N PHE A 525 16.35 -32.38 5.98
CA PHE A 525 17.29 -31.27 6.01
C PHE A 525 18.39 -31.62 7.00
N SER A 526 19.52 -32.06 6.48
CA SER A 526 20.76 -32.14 7.27
C SER A 526 21.20 -30.70 7.60
N MET A 527 21.30 -30.42 8.89
CA MET A 527 22.06 -29.26 9.37
C MET A 527 23.53 -29.46 8.97
N VAL A 528 24.08 -28.52 8.22
CA VAL A 528 25.51 -28.18 8.22
C VAL A 528 25.60 -26.67 8.38
#